data_93a6ca132a3e5101ea800c5e16ce7e02
#
_entry.id   93a6ca132a3e5101ea800c5e16ce7e02
#
_cell.length_a   1.000
_cell.length_b   1.000
_cell.length_c   1.000
_cell.angle_alpha   90.00
_cell.angle_beta   90.00
_cell.angle_gamma   90.00
#
_symmetry.space_group_name_H-M   'P 1'
#
loop_
_entity.id
_entity.type
_entity.pdbx_description
1 polymer ?
#
loop_
_entity_poly.entity_id
_entity_poly.type
_entity_poly.pdbx_seq_one_letter_code
_entity_poly.pdbx_strand_id
1 'polypeptide(L)'
;GLVGSEMCIRDRCWDALNMLTRDEQDDLLKKMFSPEGELRFNRGRISMNANDYARDWYSCDEVSGDFQLKYFNINRDKLAIIPFVRAAQKYNPDMTFWMSPWSPPSWMKINNDYPVRSDRTNKMSPLSDVVLYEDNTETRDNVFPRQLAVNDYMIQDPRYLQTYANFFCKFIDAYKEQGIPIDMIMYQNEAYSYTPYPGCAWTAEGTVRFNVEYLAPTLKKHHPEVALYLGTFNTNRYDYVDKILSDPRMPQSVQGVGFQWEGGQILPKIRAKYPQYKYMQTESECGGGTFDWRAGEHTFHLINHYLGNGCEEYTFWNNTLCDNGESPWGWKQNALIHVDSKSRTATLTPEYYAVRHYSQFVTPGSRVIAYKPSTEGRTPVLVVETPEKKKVVIAGNFNDEAKKVTVKLRDRYLNIELQPHSFNTFEEK
;
A
#
# COMPACT_ATOMS: atom_id res chain seq x y z
N GLY A 1 -8.09 -12.42 -12.20
CA GLY A 1 -8.43 -13.09 -10.94
C GLY A 1 -7.79 -12.39 -9.75
N LEU A 2 -8.41 -12.49 -8.57
CA LEU A 2 -7.85 -11.91 -7.35
C LEU A 2 -6.57 -12.66 -6.94
N VAL A 3 -5.52 -11.92 -6.53
CA VAL A 3 -4.20 -12.51 -6.24
C VAL A 3 -3.99 -12.70 -4.75
N GLY A 4 -4.62 -11.90 -3.88
CA GLY A 4 -4.52 -12.13 -2.45
C GLY A 4 -4.74 -10.91 -1.56
N SER A 5 -4.52 -11.14 -0.28
CA SER A 5 -4.56 -10.11 0.77
C SER A 5 -3.14 -9.78 1.19
N GLU A 6 -2.87 -8.49 1.36
CA GLU A 6 -1.54 -7.95 1.60
C GLU A 6 -1.47 -7.09 2.85
N MET A 7 -0.25 -6.91 3.32
CA MET A 7 0.05 -5.98 4.39
C MET A 7 1.40 -5.28 4.18
N CYS A 8 1.51 -4.09 4.73
CA CYS A 8 2.77 -3.36 4.74
C CYS A 8 3.67 -3.80 5.91
N ILE A 9 4.95 -4.00 5.62
CA ILE A 9 5.98 -4.41 6.59
C ILE A 9 6.76 -3.18 7.04
N ARG A 10 6.76 -2.88 8.37
CA ARG A 10 7.31 -1.65 8.94
C ARG A 10 8.04 -1.88 10.26
N ASP A 11 9.01 -1.01 10.55
CA ASP A 11 9.77 -1.04 11.81
C ASP A 11 8.87 -1.01 13.04
N ARG A 12 7.95 -0.05 13.10
CA ARG A 12 7.09 0.14 14.28
C ARG A 12 6.05 -0.98 14.46
N CYS A 13 5.63 -1.63 13.39
CA CYS A 13 4.79 -2.82 13.51
C CYS A 13 5.57 -3.97 14.16
N TRP A 14 6.84 -4.14 13.80
CA TRP A 14 7.72 -5.11 14.45
C TRP A 14 7.97 -4.77 15.92
N ASP A 15 8.20 -3.49 16.24
CA ASP A 15 8.37 -3.03 17.61
C ASP A 15 7.14 -3.31 18.47
N ALA A 16 5.94 -3.03 17.95
CA ALA A 16 4.69 -3.30 18.64
C ALA A 16 4.49 -4.80 18.95
N LEU A 17 4.74 -5.67 17.96
CA LEU A 17 4.71 -7.11 18.17
C LEU A 17 5.71 -7.57 19.23
N ASN A 18 6.91 -7.01 19.27
CA ASN A 18 7.94 -7.38 20.23
C ASN A 18 7.67 -6.90 21.67
N MET A 19 6.62 -6.12 21.92
CA MET A 19 6.16 -5.81 23.29
C MET A 19 5.41 -6.98 23.92
N LEU A 20 4.88 -7.90 23.13
CA LEU A 20 4.10 -9.04 23.55
C LEU A 20 4.99 -10.21 23.96
N THR A 21 4.43 -11.19 24.67
CA THR A 21 5.09 -12.45 24.94
C THR A 21 5.31 -13.23 23.64
N ARG A 22 6.25 -14.17 23.65
CA ARG A 22 6.51 -15.00 22.46
C ARG A 22 5.30 -15.80 22.00
N ASP A 23 4.53 -16.33 22.94
CA ASP A 23 3.35 -17.14 22.64
C ASP A 23 2.26 -16.26 21.99
N GLU A 24 2.05 -15.04 22.46
CA GLU A 24 1.13 -14.08 21.85
C GLU A 24 1.60 -13.63 20.47
N GLN A 25 2.90 -13.36 20.29
CA GLN A 25 3.48 -13.06 18.98
C GLN A 25 3.24 -14.20 17.99
N ASP A 26 3.54 -15.44 18.40
CA ASP A 26 3.37 -16.63 17.55
C ASP A 26 1.89 -16.84 17.19
N ASP A 27 0.95 -16.66 18.14
CA ASP A 27 -0.49 -16.75 17.86
C ASP A 27 -0.94 -15.70 16.84
N LEU A 28 -0.55 -14.45 17.01
CA LEU A 28 -0.90 -13.36 16.10
C LEU A 28 -0.28 -13.53 14.71
N LEU A 29 0.99 -13.92 14.64
CA LEU A 29 1.66 -14.19 13.36
C LEU A 29 1.00 -15.35 12.63
N LYS A 30 0.61 -16.41 13.35
CA LYS A 30 -0.13 -17.54 12.79
C LYS A 30 -1.50 -17.11 12.27
N LYS A 31 -2.25 -16.30 13.03
CA LYS A 31 -3.54 -15.75 12.60
C LYS A 31 -3.42 -14.90 11.32
N MET A 32 -2.36 -14.11 11.20
CA MET A 32 -2.14 -13.23 10.05
C MET A 32 -1.65 -13.98 8.80
N PHE A 33 -0.69 -14.88 8.95
CA PHE A 33 0.09 -15.39 7.80
C PHE A 33 -0.15 -16.85 7.45
N SER A 34 -0.53 -17.71 8.40
CA SER A 34 -0.78 -19.11 8.08
C SER A 34 -1.88 -19.26 7.01
N PRO A 35 -1.71 -20.17 6.02
CA PRO A 35 -2.78 -20.49 5.06
C PRO A 35 -4.07 -20.98 5.72
N GLU A 36 -3.98 -21.56 6.92
CA GLU A 36 -5.12 -21.96 7.75
C GLU A 36 -5.51 -20.90 8.78
N GLY A 37 -4.80 -19.77 8.79
CA GLY A 37 -5.06 -18.67 9.71
C GLY A 37 -6.32 -17.88 9.38
N GLU A 38 -6.53 -16.82 10.14
CA GLU A 38 -7.72 -16.00 10.01
C GLU A 38 -7.63 -14.97 8.88
N LEU A 39 -6.46 -14.33 8.69
CA LEU A 39 -6.26 -13.32 7.64
C LEU A 39 -5.62 -13.90 6.37
N ARG A 40 -4.83 -14.94 6.49
CA ARG A 40 -4.20 -15.65 5.36
C ARG A 40 -3.40 -14.74 4.43
N PHE A 41 -2.70 -13.75 4.98
CA PHE A 41 -1.86 -12.88 4.20
C PHE A 41 -0.78 -13.67 3.46
N ASN A 42 -0.73 -13.51 2.15
CA ASN A 42 0.18 -14.24 1.27
C ASN A 42 1.15 -13.34 0.52
N ARG A 43 1.02 -12.01 0.72
CA ARG A 43 1.86 -11.03 0.07
C ARG A 43 2.24 -9.91 1.02
N GLY A 44 3.42 -9.33 0.86
CA GLY A 44 3.90 -8.23 1.69
C GLY A 44 4.45 -7.07 0.87
N ARG A 45 4.17 -5.84 1.31
CA ARG A 45 4.76 -4.62 0.78
C ARG A 45 5.95 -4.20 1.64
N ILE A 46 7.12 -4.09 1.04
CA ILE A 46 8.37 -3.66 1.68
C ILE A 46 8.68 -2.23 1.24
N SER A 47 9.03 -1.34 2.17
CA SER A 47 9.54 -0.03 1.80
C SER A 47 11.02 -0.12 1.44
N MET A 48 11.39 0.40 0.28
CA MET A 48 12.76 0.67 -0.07
C MET A 48 13.18 2.00 0.58
N ASN A 49 14.17 1.99 1.44
CA ASN A 49 14.57 3.10 2.31
C ASN A 49 13.52 3.41 3.41
N ALA A 50 13.75 4.48 4.18
CA ALA A 50 12.86 4.90 5.23
C ALA A 50 11.48 5.31 4.71
N ASN A 51 10.44 4.95 5.49
CA ASN A 51 9.07 5.41 5.33
C ASN A 51 8.67 6.32 6.52
N ASP A 52 7.41 6.76 6.55
CA ASP A 52 6.84 7.60 7.60
C ASP A 52 6.70 6.91 8.97
N TYR A 53 6.82 5.57 9.04
CA TYR A 53 6.84 4.74 10.26
C TYR A 53 8.20 4.10 10.54
N ALA A 54 9.25 4.52 9.85
CA ALA A 54 10.61 4.10 10.18
C ALA A 54 11.04 4.70 11.52
N ARG A 55 11.91 3.99 12.25
CA ARG A 55 12.50 4.48 13.54
C ARG A 55 13.32 5.74 13.33
N ASP A 56 14.01 5.81 12.21
CA ASP A 56 14.90 6.89 11.76
C ASP A 56 14.83 6.97 10.24
N TRP A 57 15.22 8.10 9.69
CA TRP A 57 15.29 8.27 8.25
C TRP A 57 16.65 7.82 7.73
N TYR A 58 16.62 7.01 6.70
CA TYR A 58 17.81 6.40 6.10
C TYR A 58 17.55 6.02 4.64
N SER A 59 18.62 5.82 3.91
CA SER A 59 18.61 5.10 2.64
C SER A 59 19.61 3.97 2.63
N CYS A 60 19.54 3.12 1.62
CA CYS A 60 20.52 2.04 1.44
C CYS A 60 21.84 2.53 0.88
N ASP A 61 21.98 3.82 0.53
CA ASP A 61 23.23 4.46 0.15
C ASP A 61 23.24 5.93 0.54
N GLU A 62 23.95 6.24 1.63
CA GLU A 62 24.09 7.58 2.17
C GLU A 62 25.26 8.37 1.61
N VAL A 63 26.08 7.76 0.73
CA VAL A 63 27.29 8.39 0.23
C VAL A 63 26.99 9.25 -0.99
N SER A 64 27.01 10.55 -0.79
CA SER A 64 26.75 11.51 -1.86
C SER A 64 27.68 11.33 -3.06
N GLY A 65 27.10 11.21 -4.25
CA GLY A 65 27.84 11.04 -5.49
C GLY A 65 28.34 9.62 -5.75
N ASP A 66 27.89 8.62 -4.99
CA ASP A 66 28.21 7.22 -5.28
C ASP A 66 27.39 6.68 -6.46
N PHE A 67 27.66 7.19 -7.65
CA PHE A 67 26.97 6.75 -8.87
C PHE A 67 27.23 5.29 -9.26
N GLN A 68 28.18 4.62 -8.62
CA GLN A 68 28.45 3.19 -8.82
C GLN A 68 27.82 2.32 -7.75
N LEU A 69 27.15 2.92 -6.75
CA LEU A 69 26.49 2.23 -5.63
C LEU A 69 27.45 1.25 -4.91
N LYS A 70 28.68 1.66 -4.67
CA LYS A 70 29.70 0.86 -3.97
C LYS A 70 29.40 0.72 -2.49
N TYR A 71 28.74 1.71 -1.92
CA TYR A 71 28.40 1.78 -0.50
C TYR A 71 26.96 1.32 -0.22
N PHE A 72 26.24 0.91 -1.26
CA PHE A 72 24.89 0.37 -1.11
C PHE A 72 24.88 -0.81 -0.14
N ASN A 73 23.97 -0.78 0.85
CA ASN A 73 23.73 -1.88 1.77
C ASN A 73 22.33 -1.81 2.39
N ILE A 74 21.82 -2.96 2.83
CA ILE A 74 20.52 -3.10 3.54
C ILE A 74 20.69 -3.36 5.03
N ASN A 75 21.79 -2.92 5.65
CA ASN A 75 22.08 -3.22 7.05
C ASN A 75 21.02 -2.68 8.01
N ARG A 76 20.41 -1.54 7.66
CA ARG A 76 19.34 -0.94 8.45
C ARG A 76 18.08 -1.80 8.44
N ASP A 77 17.74 -2.40 7.32
CA ASP A 77 16.56 -3.27 7.17
C ASP A 77 16.69 -4.57 7.98
N LYS A 78 17.92 -5.02 8.24
CA LYS A 78 18.20 -6.18 9.09
C LYS A 78 17.83 -6.00 10.55
N LEU A 79 17.53 -4.77 10.98
CA LEU A 79 17.16 -4.48 12.38
C LEU A 79 15.68 -4.70 12.67
N ALA A 80 14.80 -4.61 11.68
CA ALA A 80 13.35 -4.73 11.88
C ALA A 80 12.63 -5.36 10.69
N ILE A 81 12.82 -4.82 9.47
CA ILE A 81 12.07 -5.24 8.29
C ILE A 81 12.32 -6.73 7.96
N ILE A 82 13.57 -7.13 7.82
CA ILE A 82 13.94 -8.52 7.50
C ILE A 82 13.54 -9.49 8.63
N PRO A 83 13.78 -9.20 9.93
CA PRO A 83 13.25 -10.03 11.01
C PRO A 83 11.73 -10.22 10.95
N PHE A 84 10.96 -9.17 10.64
CA PHE A 84 9.51 -9.28 10.50
C PHE A 84 9.12 -10.16 9.32
N VAL A 85 9.73 -9.97 8.14
CA VAL A 85 9.51 -10.83 6.96
C VAL A 85 9.76 -12.29 7.30
N ARG A 86 10.88 -12.60 7.96
CA ARG A 86 11.22 -13.98 8.38
C ARG A 86 10.23 -14.57 9.37
N ALA A 87 9.71 -13.74 10.29
CA ALA A 87 8.67 -14.17 11.22
C ALA A 87 7.37 -14.53 10.47
N ALA A 88 7.00 -13.77 9.45
CA ALA A 88 5.86 -14.07 8.58
C ALA A 88 6.10 -15.32 7.74
N GLN A 89 7.29 -15.46 7.11
CA GLN A 89 7.66 -16.62 6.30
C GLN A 89 7.72 -17.93 7.11
N LYS A 90 7.93 -17.87 8.43
CA LYS A 90 7.83 -19.05 9.31
C LYS A 90 6.46 -19.73 9.21
N TYR A 91 5.39 -18.95 9.02
CA TYR A 91 4.02 -19.43 8.94
C TYR A 91 3.50 -19.56 7.50
N ASN A 92 4.09 -18.82 6.57
CA ASN A 92 3.77 -18.90 5.14
C ASN A 92 5.06 -18.74 4.31
N PRO A 93 5.79 -19.83 4.05
CA PRO A 93 7.05 -19.78 3.29
C PRO A 93 6.86 -19.39 1.81
N ASP A 94 5.64 -19.49 1.29
CA ASP A 94 5.30 -19.17 -0.11
C ASP A 94 4.88 -17.70 -0.30
N MET A 95 5.03 -16.85 0.73
CA MET A 95 4.74 -15.42 0.61
C MET A 95 5.57 -14.77 -0.49
N THR A 96 4.92 -13.90 -1.25
CA THR A 96 5.56 -13.04 -2.24
C THR A 96 5.69 -11.61 -1.71
N PHE A 97 6.56 -10.82 -2.34
CA PHE A 97 6.84 -9.46 -1.86
C PHE A 97 6.97 -8.49 -3.03
N TRP A 98 6.43 -7.29 -2.81
CA TRP A 98 6.68 -6.17 -3.68
C TRP A 98 7.20 -4.97 -2.90
N MET A 99 7.78 -3.99 -3.58
CA MET A 99 8.35 -2.84 -2.90
C MET A 99 8.10 -1.52 -3.61
N SER A 100 8.13 -0.45 -2.81
CA SER A 100 8.15 0.92 -3.27
C SER A 100 9.00 1.80 -2.35
N PRO A 101 9.73 2.81 -2.87
CA PRO A 101 10.39 3.82 -2.06
C PRO A 101 9.42 4.90 -1.62
N TRP A 102 9.69 5.50 -0.45
CA TRP A 102 9.12 6.80 -0.05
C TRP A 102 10.01 7.95 -0.52
N SER A 103 11.31 7.80 -0.38
CA SER A 103 12.30 8.77 -0.87
C SER A 103 13.48 8.05 -1.49
N PRO A 104 14.05 8.59 -2.58
CA PRO A 104 15.41 8.26 -2.97
C PRO A 104 16.39 8.62 -1.84
N PRO A 105 17.66 8.20 -1.91
CA PRO A 105 18.72 8.80 -1.11
C PRO A 105 18.68 10.32 -1.19
N SER A 106 18.85 11.03 -0.06
CA SER A 106 18.70 12.49 0.00
C SER A 106 19.57 13.22 -1.02
N TRP A 107 20.79 12.72 -1.28
CA TRP A 107 21.73 13.31 -2.24
C TRP A 107 21.27 13.20 -3.71
N MET A 108 20.26 12.39 -4.01
CA MET A 108 19.66 12.31 -5.35
C MET A 108 18.48 13.29 -5.53
N LYS A 109 18.13 14.07 -4.50
CA LYS A 109 17.01 15.01 -4.51
C LYS A 109 17.49 16.46 -4.58
N ILE A 110 16.71 17.30 -5.21
CA ILE A 110 17.04 18.74 -5.38
C ILE A 110 17.12 19.50 -4.05
N ASN A 111 16.38 19.07 -3.02
CA ASN A 111 16.42 19.65 -1.68
C ASN A 111 17.47 18.98 -0.76
N ASN A 112 18.13 17.94 -1.22
CA ASN A 112 19.15 17.18 -0.46
C ASN A 112 18.68 16.74 0.94
N ASP A 113 17.41 16.38 1.08
CA ASP A 113 16.81 15.94 2.33
C ASP A 113 15.76 14.84 2.08
N TYR A 114 15.32 14.12 3.14
CA TYR A 114 14.32 13.06 3.02
C TYR A 114 12.89 13.59 2.85
N PRO A 115 12.40 14.59 3.64
CA PRO A 115 11.06 15.13 3.45
C PRO A 115 10.96 15.97 2.18
N VAL A 116 9.73 16.28 1.78
CA VAL A 116 9.45 17.19 0.67
C VAL A 116 9.35 18.62 1.15
N ARG A 117 8.87 18.83 2.38
CA ARG A 117 8.75 20.17 3.00
C ARG A 117 9.22 20.20 4.45
N SER A 118 9.57 21.39 4.93
CA SER A 118 9.83 21.63 6.34
C SER A 118 8.57 21.54 7.19
N ASP A 119 8.72 21.09 8.42
CA ASP A 119 7.64 21.00 9.40
C ASP A 119 8.24 21.08 10.82
N ARG A 120 7.39 21.40 11.81
CA ARG A 120 7.79 21.38 13.23
C ARG A 120 8.28 20.02 13.74
N THR A 121 7.92 18.94 13.08
CA THR A 121 8.26 17.56 13.45
C THR A 121 9.54 17.04 12.80
N ASN A 122 10.05 17.74 11.78
CA ASN A 122 11.31 17.41 11.14
C ASN A 122 12.37 18.50 11.35
N LYS A 123 13.61 18.20 10.99
CA LYS A 123 14.74 19.13 11.17
C LYS A 123 15.08 19.94 9.91
N MET A 124 14.25 19.83 8.87
CA MET A 124 14.48 20.54 7.63
C MET A 124 14.30 22.05 7.83
N SER A 125 15.23 22.84 7.33
CA SER A 125 15.10 24.30 7.33
C SER A 125 14.00 24.77 6.37
N PRO A 126 13.13 25.69 6.79
CA PRO A 126 12.16 26.31 5.84
C PRO A 126 12.83 27.00 4.63
N LEU A 127 14.10 27.36 4.74
CA LEU A 127 14.89 27.92 3.63
C LEU A 127 15.23 26.87 2.56
N SER A 128 15.12 25.58 2.89
CA SER A 128 15.33 24.48 1.97
C SER A 128 14.03 24.03 1.28
N ASP A 129 12.89 24.64 1.62
CA ASP A 129 11.63 24.33 0.94
C ASP A 129 11.72 24.78 -0.52
N VAL A 130 11.51 23.85 -1.42
CA VAL A 130 11.48 24.10 -2.86
C VAL A 130 10.07 24.45 -3.28
N VAL A 131 9.92 25.37 -4.23
CA VAL A 131 8.62 25.65 -4.84
C VAL A 131 8.17 24.43 -5.63
N LEU A 132 7.14 23.77 -5.14
CA LEU A 132 6.59 22.56 -5.77
C LEU A 132 5.40 22.89 -6.67
N TYR A 133 4.61 23.89 -6.30
CA TYR A 133 3.39 24.31 -6.99
C TYR A 133 3.47 25.80 -7.35
N GLU A 134 2.75 26.21 -8.40
CA GLU A 134 2.69 27.63 -8.82
C GLU A 134 2.15 28.52 -7.70
N ASP A 135 1.18 28.04 -6.94
CA ASP A 135 0.65 28.71 -5.77
C ASP A 135 0.94 27.90 -4.51
N ASN A 136 1.95 28.32 -3.74
CA ASN A 136 2.35 27.66 -2.49
C ASN A 136 1.43 27.95 -1.31
N THR A 137 0.36 28.71 -1.47
CA THR A 137 -0.55 29.07 -0.37
C THR A 137 -1.31 27.86 0.17
N GLU A 138 -1.54 26.83 -0.66
CA GLU A 138 -2.26 25.61 -0.26
C GLU A 138 -1.40 24.54 0.41
N THR A 139 -0.08 24.67 0.40
CA THR A 139 0.79 23.49 0.56
C THR A 139 1.30 23.22 1.96
N ARG A 140 1.38 24.23 2.83
CA ARG A 140 2.03 24.02 4.14
C ARG A 140 1.27 23.10 5.09
N ASP A 141 -0.06 23.06 4.98
CA ASP A 141 -0.93 22.28 5.85
C ASP A 141 -1.67 21.15 5.12
N ASN A 142 -1.54 21.05 3.80
CA ASN A 142 -2.23 20.06 2.97
C ASN A 142 -1.24 19.06 2.37
N VAL A 143 -1.27 17.82 2.88
CA VAL A 143 -0.46 16.70 2.35
C VAL A 143 -0.94 16.27 0.96
N PHE A 144 -2.19 16.58 0.60
CA PHE A 144 -2.82 16.22 -0.67
C PHE A 144 -3.21 17.48 -1.45
N PRO A 145 -2.23 18.19 -2.06
CA PRO A 145 -2.50 19.42 -2.76
C PRO A 145 -3.35 19.20 -4.01
N ARG A 146 -4.17 20.19 -4.35
CA ARG A 146 -5.03 20.16 -5.54
C ARG A 146 -4.30 20.53 -6.83
N GLN A 147 -3.14 21.14 -6.72
CA GLN A 147 -2.35 21.60 -7.86
C GLN A 147 -1.38 20.49 -8.34
N LEU A 148 -1.03 20.52 -9.62
CA LEU A 148 0.00 19.65 -10.19
C LEU A 148 1.39 20.17 -9.81
N ALA A 149 2.31 19.27 -9.50
CA ALA A 149 3.70 19.61 -9.24
C ALA A 149 4.36 20.24 -10.48
N VAL A 150 5.09 21.34 -10.27
CA VAL A 150 5.87 22.01 -11.33
C VAL A 150 7.34 21.62 -11.32
N ASN A 151 7.80 20.96 -10.26
CA ASN A 151 9.17 20.46 -10.12
C ASN A 151 9.19 18.98 -9.76
N ASP A 152 10.13 18.23 -10.34
CA ASP A 152 10.52 16.92 -9.86
C ASP A 152 11.51 17.10 -8.70
N TYR A 153 11.29 16.40 -7.58
CA TYR A 153 12.25 16.40 -6.48
C TYR A 153 13.44 15.49 -6.73
N MET A 154 13.26 14.43 -7.50
CA MET A 154 14.36 13.65 -8.03
C MET A 154 15.14 14.48 -9.04
N ILE A 155 16.47 14.56 -8.89
CA ILE A 155 17.36 15.24 -9.85
C ILE A 155 17.20 14.58 -11.22
N GLN A 156 16.84 15.37 -12.24
CA GLN A 156 16.52 14.89 -13.59
C GLN A 156 17.74 14.75 -14.53
N ASP A 157 18.94 14.79 -13.98
CA ASP A 157 20.16 14.47 -14.72
C ASP A 157 20.19 12.97 -15.09
N PRO A 158 20.53 12.60 -16.34
CA PRO A 158 20.55 11.20 -16.78
C PRO A 158 21.39 10.26 -15.90
N ARG A 159 22.49 10.76 -15.35
CA ARG A 159 23.36 9.98 -14.47
C ARG A 159 22.67 9.63 -13.17
N TYR A 160 21.94 10.58 -12.57
CA TYR A 160 21.15 10.33 -11.34
C TYR A 160 20.01 9.38 -11.61
N LEU A 161 19.26 9.58 -12.69
CA LEU A 161 18.12 8.71 -13.04
C LEU A 161 18.58 7.27 -13.32
N GLN A 162 19.68 7.09 -14.05
CA GLN A 162 20.24 5.75 -14.29
C GLN A 162 20.76 5.11 -13.00
N THR A 163 21.43 5.88 -12.15
CA THR A 163 21.90 5.39 -10.84
C THR A 163 20.73 4.95 -9.98
N TYR A 164 19.64 5.71 -9.98
CA TYR A 164 18.45 5.35 -9.21
C TYR A 164 17.76 4.10 -9.77
N ALA A 165 17.70 3.92 -11.08
CA ALA A 165 17.23 2.66 -11.68
C ALA A 165 18.11 1.46 -11.27
N ASN A 166 19.44 1.63 -11.25
CA ASN A 166 20.36 0.61 -10.76
C ASN A 166 20.20 0.33 -9.26
N PHE A 167 19.82 1.34 -8.47
CA PHE A 167 19.56 1.21 -7.04
C PHE A 167 18.42 0.22 -6.77
N PHE A 168 17.35 0.26 -7.58
CA PHE A 168 16.26 -0.72 -7.51
C PHE A 168 16.77 -2.16 -7.73
N CYS A 169 17.62 -2.36 -8.73
CA CYS A 169 18.21 -3.68 -8.98
C CYS A 169 19.09 -4.16 -7.83
N LYS A 170 19.90 -3.29 -7.26
CA LYS A 170 20.70 -3.60 -6.06
C LYS A 170 19.86 -4.01 -4.86
N PHE A 171 18.72 -3.32 -4.66
CA PHE A 171 17.79 -3.67 -3.59
C PHE A 171 17.17 -5.05 -3.81
N ILE A 172 16.72 -5.34 -5.03
CA ILE A 172 16.18 -6.65 -5.41
C ILE A 172 17.22 -7.76 -5.15
N ASP A 173 18.47 -7.57 -5.60
CA ASP A 173 19.55 -8.52 -5.36
C ASP A 173 19.80 -8.75 -3.88
N ALA A 174 19.93 -7.68 -3.10
CA ALA A 174 20.23 -7.76 -1.67
C ALA A 174 19.12 -8.48 -0.89
N TYR A 175 17.85 -8.27 -1.24
CA TYR A 175 16.72 -8.97 -0.63
C TYR A 175 16.64 -10.44 -1.07
N LYS A 176 16.93 -10.72 -2.34
CA LYS A 176 17.03 -12.10 -2.84
C LYS A 176 18.10 -12.90 -2.09
N GLU A 177 19.25 -12.29 -1.79
CA GLU A 177 20.31 -12.90 -0.95
C GLU A 177 19.84 -13.21 0.48
N GLN A 178 18.84 -12.49 0.98
CA GLN A 178 18.21 -12.76 2.27
C GLN A 178 17.09 -13.83 2.19
N GLY A 179 16.85 -14.43 1.02
CA GLY A 179 15.73 -15.36 0.82
C GLY A 179 14.37 -14.67 0.74
N ILE A 180 14.35 -13.40 0.36
CA ILE A 180 13.14 -12.58 0.23
C ILE A 180 13.05 -12.08 -1.22
N PRO A 181 12.48 -12.90 -2.14
CA PRO A 181 12.39 -12.49 -3.54
C PRO A 181 11.34 -11.38 -3.71
N ILE A 182 11.74 -10.29 -4.36
CA ILE A 182 10.85 -9.21 -4.79
C ILE A 182 10.35 -9.55 -6.20
N ASP A 183 9.04 -9.65 -6.39
CA ASP A 183 8.43 -10.03 -7.66
C ASP A 183 7.79 -8.85 -8.42
N MET A 184 7.63 -7.70 -7.73
CA MET A 184 7.06 -6.49 -8.33
C MET A 184 7.60 -5.24 -7.63
N ILE A 185 7.74 -4.17 -8.38
CA ILE A 185 8.13 -2.85 -7.84
C ILE A 185 7.19 -1.75 -8.35
N MET A 186 7.09 -0.67 -7.56
CA MET A 186 6.59 0.65 -7.99
C MET A 186 7.66 1.70 -7.74
N TYR A 187 7.74 2.70 -8.61
CA TYR A 187 8.84 3.67 -8.60
C TYR A 187 8.81 4.66 -7.43
N GLN A 188 7.61 4.94 -6.86
CA GLN A 188 7.44 5.95 -5.82
C GLN A 188 6.18 5.72 -5.00
N ASN A 189 6.25 5.88 -3.68
CA ASN A 189 5.07 6.06 -2.84
C ASN A 189 4.60 7.51 -2.94
N GLU A 190 3.32 7.71 -3.27
CA GLU A 190 2.65 9.01 -3.23
C GLU A 190 3.40 10.14 -3.95
N ALA A 191 3.71 9.94 -5.22
CA ALA A 191 4.42 10.91 -6.06
C ALA A 191 3.76 12.31 -6.14
N TYR A 192 2.54 12.43 -5.65
CA TYR A 192 1.75 13.67 -5.68
C TYR A 192 1.69 14.39 -4.32
N SER A 193 2.28 13.84 -3.28
CA SER A 193 2.17 14.37 -1.91
C SER A 193 3.28 15.35 -1.54
N TYR A 194 2.94 16.35 -0.73
CA TYR A 194 3.85 17.36 -0.18
C TYR A 194 4.10 17.08 1.30
N THR A 195 4.96 16.10 1.58
CA THR A 195 5.06 15.43 2.87
C THR A 195 6.14 16.01 3.79
N PRO A 196 5.88 16.07 5.13
CA PRO A 196 6.89 16.38 6.15
C PRO A 196 7.71 15.17 6.59
N TYR A 197 7.46 14.01 6.02
CA TYR A 197 8.16 12.73 6.21
C TYR A 197 8.82 12.32 4.89
N PRO A 198 9.62 11.24 4.86
CA PRO A 198 10.28 10.82 3.63
C PRO A 198 9.32 10.75 2.46
N GLY A 199 9.64 11.44 1.39
CA GLY A 199 8.81 11.54 0.18
C GLY A 199 9.61 12.07 -1.01
N CYS A 200 9.03 11.97 -2.18
CA CYS A 200 9.60 12.54 -3.40
C CYS A 200 8.47 12.86 -4.38
N ALA A 201 8.29 14.14 -4.67
CA ALA A 201 7.29 14.57 -5.64
C ALA A 201 7.83 14.44 -7.07
N TRP A 202 6.95 14.02 -7.97
CA TRP A 202 7.24 13.85 -9.39
C TRP A 202 6.18 14.53 -10.25
N THR A 203 6.62 15.22 -11.29
CA THR A 203 5.71 15.65 -12.35
C THR A 203 5.25 14.45 -13.19
N ALA A 204 4.19 14.63 -13.97
CA ALA A 204 3.76 13.60 -14.92
C ALA A 204 4.87 13.27 -15.93
N GLU A 205 5.56 14.28 -16.43
CA GLU A 205 6.68 14.15 -17.36
C GLU A 205 7.88 13.42 -16.74
N GLY A 206 8.24 13.77 -15.52
CA GLY A 206 9.33 13.09 -14.78
C GLY A 206 9.00 11.63 -14.49
N THR A 207 7.74 11.35 -14.15
CA THR A 207 7.25 9.98 -13.96
C THR A 207 7.38 9.15 -15.23
N VAL A 208 6.92 9.68 -16.37
CA VAL A 208 7.06 8.99 -17.67
C VAL A 208 8.53 8.78 -18.01
N ARG A 209 9.34 9.84 -17.93
CA ARG A 209 10.77 9.76 -18.24
C ARG A 209 11.48 8.68 -17.43
N PHE A 210 11.33 8.69 -16.12
CA PHE A 210 12.03 7.75 -15.27
C PHE A 210 11.59 6.30 -15.52
N ASN A 211 10.27 6.05 -15.56
CA ASN A 211 9.77 4.68 -15.72
C ASN A 211 10.06 4.12 -17.11
N VAL A 212 9.86 4.90 -18.18
CA VAL A 212 9.99 4.44 -19.57
C VAL A 212 11.44 4.39 -20.05
N GLU A 213 12.24 5.41 -19.70
CA GLU A 213 13.57 5.57 -20.29
C GLU A 213 14.70 4.96 -19.43
N TYR A 214 14.45 4.79 -18.13
CA TYR A 214 15.49 4.28 -17.20
C TYR A 214 15.07 3.00 -16.47
N LEU A 215 13.95 3.02 -15.72
CA LEU A 215 13.64 1.93 -14.82
C LEU A 215 13.19 0.66 -15.56
N ALA A 216 12.24 0.75 -16.49
CA ALA A 216 11.77 -0.41 -17.24
C ALA A 216 12.88 -1.08 -18.07
N PRO A 217 13.73 -0.35 -18.84
CA PRO A 217 14.83 -0.97 -19.55
C PRO A 217 15.87 -1.63 -18.63
N THR A 218 16.15 -1.01 -17.48
CA THR A 218 17.10 -1.53 -16.49
C THR A 218 16.59 -2.82 -15.86
N LEU A 219 15.32 -2.86 -15.45
CA LEU A 219 14.69 -4.08 -14.94
C LEU A 219 14.64 -5.18 -15.99
N LYS A 220 14.22 -4.87 -17.20
CA LYS A 220 14.17 -5.85 -18.29
C LYS A 220 15.52 -6.50 -18.55
N LYS A 221 16.60 -5.75 -18.37
CA LYS A 221 17.97 -6.23 -18.55
C LYS A 221 18.45 -7.10 -17.38
N HIS A 222 18.16 -6.72 -16.14
CA HIS A 222 18.76 -7.32 -14.94
C HIS A 222 17.80 -8.24 -14.17
N HIS A 223 16.49 -7.93 -14.18
CA HIS A 223 15.44 -8.64 -13.45
C HIS A 223 14.16 -8.75 -14.31
N PRO A 224 14.22 -9.46 -15.47
CA PRO A 224 13.06 -9.59 -16.35
C PRO A 224 11.87 -10.29 -15.70
N GLU A 225 12.09 -11.01 -14.60
CA GLU A 225 11.07 -11.68 -13.79
C GLU A 225 10.32 -10.74 -12.88
N VAL A 226 10.84 -9.53 -12.62
CA VAL A 226 10.23 -8.56 -11.71
C VAL A 226 9.28 -7.63 -12.47
N ALA A 227 8.03 -7.60 -12.06
CA ALA A 227 7.03 -6.73 -12.67
C ALA A 227 7.24 -5.26 -12.27
N LEU A 228 7.09 -4.34 -13.22
CA LEU A 228 7.00 -2.92 -12.93
C LEU A 228 5.54 -2.47 -13.00
N TYR A 229 5.02 -1.95 -11.89
CA TYR A 229 3.72 -1.29 -11.85
C TYR A 229 3.91 0.21 -11.65
N LEU A 230 3.00 0.98 -12.20
CA LEU A 230 2.98 2.42 -12.04
C LEU A 230 2.17 2.81 -10.79
N GLY A 231 2.71 3.67 -9.98
CA GLY A 231 2.08 4.10 -8.72
C GLY A 231 3.13 4.36 -7.63
N THR A 232 2.69 4.63 -6.41
CA THR A 232 1.31 4.49 -5.92
C THR A 232 0.55 5.82 -6.12
N PHE A 233 -0.56 5.80 -6.84
CA PHE A 233 -1.35 7.02 -7.07
C PHE A 233 -2.32 7.27 -5.91
N ASN A 234 -2.12 8.38 -5.21
CA ASN A 234 -2.92 8.82 -4.06
C ASN A 234 -3.74 10.09 -4.34
N THR A 235 -3.92 10.45 -5.60
CA THR A 235 -4.63 11.68 -6.03
C THR A 235 -5.89 11.37 -6.80
N ASN A 236 -6.92 12.19 -6.64
CA ASN A 236 -8.12 12.20 -7.47
C ASN A 236 -7.98 13.04 -8.76
N ARG A 237 -6.78 13.57 -9.04
CA ARG A 237 -6.46 14.30 -10.27
C ARG A 237 -6.37 13.36 -11.45
N TYR A 238 -7.50 13.14 -12.09
CA TYR A 238 -7.61 12.31 -13.28
C TYR A 238 -6.64 12.73 -14.39
N ASP A 239 -6.53 14.02 -14.65
CA ASP A 239 -5.66 14.61 -15.67
C ASP A 239 -4.18 14.26 -15.48
N TYR A 240 -3.69 14.23 -14.24
CA TYR A 240 -2.33 13.83 -13.92
C TYR A 240 -2.06 12.35 -14.28
N VAL A 241 -2.93 11.46 -13.83
CA VAL A 241 -2.80 10.01 -14.09
C VAL A 241 -3.03 9.71 -15.58
N ASP A 242 -4.02 10.35 -16.19
CA ASP A 242 -4.33 10.19 -17.61
C ASP A 242 -3.15 10.63 -18.52
N LYS A 243 -2.50 11.74 -18.19
CA LYS A 243 -1.32 12.23 -18.90
C LYS A 243 -0.17 11.21 -18.87
N ILE A 244 0.06 10.56 -17.73
CA ILE A 244 1.09 9.53 -17.57
C ILE A 244 0.74 8.28 -18.40
N LEU A 245 -0.49 7.78 -18.23
CA LEU A 245 -0.91 6.52 -18.88
C LEU A 245 -1.14 6.66 -20.39
N SER A 246 -1.34 7.89 -20.89
CA SER A 246 -1.52 8.16 -22.32
C SER A 246 -0.22 8.16 -23.12
N ASP A 247 0.96 8.11 -22.49
CA ASP A 247 2.22 7.96 -23.21
C ASP A 247 2.22 6.61 -23.96
N PRO A 248 2.43 6.61 -25.29
CA PRO A 248 2.32 5.39 -26.10
C PRO A 248 3.35 4.31 -25.77
N ARG A 249 4.41 4.65 -25.05
CA ARG A 249 5.46 3.72 -24.59
C ARG A 249 5.09 3.03 -23.28
N MET A 250 4.11 3.57 -22.52
CA MET A 250 3.76 3.09 -21.20
C MET A 250 3.28 1.62 -21.18
N PRO A 251 2.41 1.16 -22.13
CA PRO A 251 1.96 -0.24 -22.14
C PRO A 251 3.05 -1.28 -22.30
N GLN A 252 4.20 -0.89 -22.84
CA GLN A 252 5.35 -1.78 -23.02
C GLN A 252 6.32 -1.72 -21.82
N SER A 253 6.16 -0.71 -20.97
CA SER A 253 7.04 -0.42 -19.84
C SER A 253 6.48 -0.95 -18.53
N VAL A 254 5.16 -0.93 -18.32
CA VAL A 254 4.52 -1.33 -17.06
C VAL A 254 3.39 -2.33 -17.29
N GLN A 255 3.21 -3.25 -16.35
CA GLN A 255 2.17 -4.28 -16.40
C GLN A 255 0.87 -3.89 -15.68
N GLY A 256 0.96 -2.97 -14.74
CA GLY A 256 -0.19 -2.58 -13.92
C GLY A 256 -0.08 -1.20 -13.30
N VAL A 257 -1.12 -0.83 -12.56
CA VAL A 257 -1.29 0.47 -11.93
C VAL A 257 -1.79 0.30 -10.50
N GLY A 258 -1.16 0.99 -9.56
CA GLY A 258 -1.50 0.97 -8.14
C GLY A 258 -2.15 2.27 -7.67
N PHE A 259 -3.24 2.15 -6.90
CA PHE A 259 -4.00 3.26 -6.33
C PHE A 259 -4.12 3.14 -4.82
N GLN A 260 -4.13 4.28 -4.15
CA GLN A 260 -4.38 4.40 -2.72
C GLN A 260 -5.07 5.74 -2.40
N TRP A 261 -5.66 5.88 -1.21
CA TRP A 261 -6.29 7.11 -0.74
C TRP A 261 -7.25 7.69 -1.79
N GLU A 262 -7.17 8.97 -2.07
CA GLU A 262 -8.05 9.64 -3.05
C GLU A 262 -7.94 9.07 -4.47
N GLY A 263 -6.86 8.34 -4.78
CA GLY A 263 -6.71 7.64 -6.07
C GLY A 263 -7.81 6.61 -6.33
N GLY A 264 -8.41 6.06 -5.27
CA GLY A 264 -9.56 5.16 -5.38
C GLY A 264 -10.79 5.81 -6.04
N GLN A 265 -10.93 7.13 -5.97
CA GLN A 265 -12.06 7.85 -6.57
C GLN A 265 -12.01 7.84 -8.11
N ILE A 266 -10.81 7.87 -8.68
CA ILE A 266 -10.64 7.89 -10.14
C ILE A 266 -10.41 6.51 -10.75
N LEU A 267 -10.15 5.49 -9.92
CA LEU A 267 -9.90 4.11 -10.35
C LEU A 267 -10.94 3.59 -11.37
N PRO A 268 -12.28 3.72 -11.16
CA PRO A 268 -13.26 3.20 -12.12
C PRO A 268 -13.13 3.86 -13.51
N LYS A 269 -12.87 5.17 -13.55
CA LYS A 269 -12.73 5.94 -14.78
C LYS A 269 -11.41 5.61 -15.50
N ILE A 270 -10.32 5.49 -14.77
CA ILE A 270 -9.00 5.12 -15.33
C ILE A 270 -9.07 3.70 -15.89
N ARG A 271 -9.61 2.75 -15.12
CA ARG A 271 -9.74 1.36 -15.59
C ARG A 271 -10.60 1.24 -16.84
N ALA A 272 -11.68 2.01 -16.94
CA ALA A 272 -12.53 2.01 -18.13
C ALA A 272 -11.79 2.50 -19.39
N LYS A 273 -10.88 3.48 -19.24
CA LYS A 273 -10.08 4.01 -20.37
C LYS A 273 -8.87 3.14 -20.70
N TYR A 274 -8.25 2.51 -19.70
CA TYR A 274 -7.02 1.74 -19.84
C TYR A 274 -7.21 0.27 -19.38
N PRO A 275 -8.10 -0.51 -19.99
CA PRO A 275 -8.43 -1.87 -19.56
C PRO A 275 -7.29 -2.88 -19.73
N GLN A 276 -6.21 -2.51 -20.42
CA GLN A 276 -5.05 -3.36 -20.68
C GLN A 276 -4.15 -3.58 -19.47
N TYR A 277 -4.23 -2.71 -18.43
CA TYR A 277 -3.43 -2.85 -17.24
C TYR A 277 -4.10 -3.71 -16.18
N LYS A 278 -3.29 -4.35 -15.35
CA LYS A 278 -3.74 -4.87 -14.06
C LYS A 278 -3.88 -3.72 -13.06
N TYR A 279 -4.77 -3.88 -12.09
CA TYR A 279 -5.03 -2.85 -11.10
C TYR A 279 -4.90 -3.43 -9.70
N MET A 280 -4.32 -2.68 -8.77
CA MET A 280 -4.23 -3.05 -7.37
C MET A 280 -4.45 -1.84 -6.45
N GLN A 281 -4.92 -2.11 -5.25
CA GLN A 281 -4.89 -1.14 -4.18
C GLN A 281 -3.59 -1.34 -3.40
N THR A 282 -2.88 -0.26 -3.12
CA THR A 282 -1.51 -0.29 -2.63
C THR A 282 -1.36 0.09 -1.17
N GLU A 283 -2.36 0.76 -0.59
CA GLU A 283 -2.35 1.18 0.81
C GLU A 283 -3.76 1.56 1.28
N SER A 284 -4.21 1.01 2.42
CA SER A 284 -5.47 1.40 3.02
C SER A 284 -5.39 2.76 3.71
N GLU A 285 -6.51 3.47 3.76
CA GLU A 285 -6.68 4.61 4.66
C GLU A 285 -6.70 4.11 6.11
N CYS A 286 -5.95 4.74 6.97
CA CYS A 286 -5.61 4.21 8.29
C CYS A 286 -6.21 5.02 9.46
N GLY A 287 -7.22 5.83 9.21
CA GLY A 287 -8.00 6.51 10.26
C GLY A 287 -7.19 7.48 11.12
N GLY A 288 -7.65 7.68 12.35
CA GLY A 288 -7.12 8.66 13.30
C GLY A 288 -6.75 8.08 14.69
N GLY A 289 -6.46 6.79 14.79
CA GLY A 289 -6.08 6.13 16.07
C GLY A 289 -7.27 5.89 17.00
N THR A 290 -8.49 5.81 16.48
CA THR A 290 -9.71 5.60 17.28
C THR A 290 -10.00 4.13 17.56
N PHE A 291 -9.62 3.24 16.66
CA PHE A 291 -9.87 1.79 16.71
C PHE A 291 -11.34 1.44 16.94
N ASP A 292 -12.26 2.28 16.47
CA ASP A 292 -13.69 2.12 16.67
C ASP A 292 -14.37 1.34 15.53
N TRP A 293 -15.67 1.04 15.69
CA TRP A 293 -16.44 0.29 14.70
C TRP A 293 -16.55 1.02 13.34
N ARG A 294 -16.55 2.36 13.34
CA ARG A 294 -16.60 3.16 12.12
C ARG A 294 -15.36 2.95 11.25
N ALA A 295 -14.19 2.78 11.89
CA ALA A 295 -12.96 2.45 11.17
C ALA A 295 -13.05 1.08 10.49
N GLY A 296 -13.67 0.10 11.15
CA GLY A 296 -13.98 -1.21 10.54
C GLY A 296 -14.93 -1.10 9.35
N GLU A 297 -16.03 -0.32 9.47
CA GLU A 297 -16.96 -0.07 8.35
C GLU A 297 -16.27 0.63 7.18
N HIS A 298 -15.41 1.61 7.45
CA HIS A 298 -14.62 2.29 6.44
C HIS A 298 -13.68 1.32 5.71
N THR A 299 -12.96 0.48 6.45
CA THR A 299 -12.09 -0.56 5.87
C THR A 299 -12.89 -1.54 5.00
N PHE A 300 -14.04 -1.99 5.49
CA PHE A 300 -14.93 -2.89 4.72
C PHE A 300 -15.40 -2.21 3.43
N HIS A 301 -15.77 -0.92 3.50
CA HIS A 301 -16.14 -0.12 2.33
C HIS A 301 -14.99 -0.03 1.31
N LEU A 302 -13.77 0.25 1.76
CA LEU A 302 -12.61 0.38 0.88
C LEU A 302 -12.31 -0.93 0.15
N ILE A 303 -12.28 -2.06 0.86
CA ILE A 303 -12.03 -3.37 0.23
C ILE A 303 -13.11 -3.67 -0.80
N ASN A 304 -14.39 -3.46 -0.44
CA ASN A 304 -15.51 -3.62 -1.36
C ASN A 304 -15.35 -2.74 -2.61
N HIS A 305 -14.99 -1.46 -2.43
CA HIS A 305 -14.80 -0.52 -3.53
C HIS A 305 -13.68 -0.95 -4.48
N TYR A 306 -12.48 -1.24 -3.95
CA TYR A 306 -11.34 -1.56 -4.78
C TYR A 306 -11.50 -2.90 -5.52
N LEU A 307 -11.90 -3.97 -4.82
CA LEU A 307 -12.15 -5.26 -5.45
C LEU A 307 -13.33 -5.20 -6.43
N GLY A 308 -14.41 -4.51 -6.06
CA GLY A 308 -15.58 -4.31 -6.92
C GLY A 308 -15.26 -3.54 -8.21
N ASN A 309 -14.27 -2.66 -8.18
CA ASN A 309 -13.79 -1.91 -9.33
C ASN A 309 -12.57 -2.56 -10.02
N GLY A 310 -12.28 -3.82 -9.70
CA GLY A 310 -11.36 -4.68 -10.44
C GLY A 310 -9.90 -4.60 -10.04
N CYS A 311 -9.61 -4.14 -8.83
CA CYS A 311 -8.30 -4.40 -8.23
C CYS A 311 -8.15 -5.89 -7.92
N GLU A 312 -6.99 -6.44 -8.25
CA GLU A 312 -6.67 -7.84 -8.00
C GLU A 312 -6.14 -8.08 -6.58
N GLU A 313 -5.66 -7.03 -5.92
CA GLU A 313 -4.99 -7.06 -4.62
C GLU A 313 -5.45 -5.90 -3.75
N TYR A 314 -5.42 -6.11 -2.42
CA TYR A 314 -5.70 -5.09 -1.42
C TYR A 314 -4.65 -5.15 -0.31
N THR A 315 -3.94 -4.05 -0.10
CA THR A 315 -2.85 -3.92 0.89
C THR A 315 -3.32 -3.11 2.10
N PHE A 316 -3.32 -3.73 3.28
CA PHE A 316 -3.60 -3.01 4.52
C PHE A 316 -2.33 -2.31 5.03
N TRP A 317 -2.47 -1.04 5.47
CA TRP A 317 -1.31 -0.21 5.83
C TRP A 317 -0.59 -0.70 7.10
N ASN A 318 -1.24 -0.63 8.26
CA ASN A 318 -0.63 -0.99 9.53
C ASN A 318 -1.22 -2.30 10.07
N ASN A 319 -0.40 -3.34 10.22
CA ASN A 319 -0.87 -4.57 10.83
C ASN A 319 -0.93 -4.50 12.36
N THR A 320 0.05 -3.88 13.02
CA THR A 320 0.13 -3.79 14.48
C THR A 320 0.71 -2.44 14.89
N LEU A 321 0.04 -1.72 15.77
CA LEU A 321 0.54 -0.47 16.36
C LEU A 321 0.26 -0.42 17.85
N CYS A 322 1.09 0.38 18.57
CA CYS A 322 0.92 0.62 19.98
C CYS A 322 0.03 1.83 20.24
N ASP A 323 -0.70 1.79 21.33
CA ASP A 323 -1.46 2.89 21.92
C ASP A 323 -2.38 3.58 20.88
N ASN A 324 -2.19 4.85 20.59
CA ASN A 324 -2.97 5.58 19.59
C ASN A 324 -2.39 5.53 18.17
N GLY A 325 -1.39 4.69 17.93
CA GLY A 325 -0.75 4.52 16.63
C GLY A 325 -0.01 5.76 16.11
N GLU A 326 0.48 6.63 17.01
CA GLU A 326 1.11 7.89 16.61
C GLU A 326 2.44 7.68 15.88
N SER A 327 2.55 8.29 14.69
CA SER A 327 3.76 8.32 13.88
C SER A 327 4.81 9.31 14.44
N PRO A 328 6.09 9.25 14.00
CA PRO A 328 7.10 10.22 14.40
C PRO A 328 6.77 11.69 14.07
N TRP A 329 5.89 11.91 13.10
CA TRP A 329 5.45 13.24 12.68
C TRP A 329 4.07 13.64 13.23
N GLY A 330 3.55 12.88 14.24
CA GLY A 330 2.42 13.26 15.06
C GLY A 330 1.04 12.83 14.55
N TRP A 331 0.96 12.03 13.50
CA TRP A 331 -0.31 11.50 13.03
C TRP A 331 -0.65 10.18 13.73
N LYS A 332 -1.83 10.12 14.30
CA LYS A 332 -2.41 8.92 14.91
C LYS A 332 -3.08 8.07 13.87
N GLN A 333 -2.82 6.76 13.89
CA GLN A 333 -3.35 5.84 12.90
C GLN A 333 -3.89 4.57 13.54
N ASN A 334 -4.81 3.91 12.85
CA ASN A 334 -5.34 2.61 13.22
C ASN A 334 -4.45 1.47 12.68
N ALA A 335 -4.67 0.28 13.23
CA ALA A 335 -4.01 -0.95 12.81
C ALA A 335 -4.98 -2.13 12.98
N LEU A 336 -4.67 -3.29 12.36
CA LEU A 336 -5.45 -4.52 12.55
C LEU A 336 -5.34 -5.04 13.99
N ILE A 337 -4.19 -4.85 14.61
CA ILE A 337 -3.91 -5.28 15.98
C ILE A 337 -3.43 -4.07 16.76
N HIS A 338 -4.14 -3.75 17.82
CA HIS A 338 -3.79 -2.72 18.78
C HIS A 338 -3.05 -3.35 19.96
N VAL A 339 -1.89 -2.80 20.31
CA VAL A 339 -1.12 -3.21 21.48
C VAL A 339 -1.14 -2.08 22.52
N ASP A 340 -1.62 -2.37 23.72
CA ASP A 340 -1.47 -1.47 24.85
C ASP A 340 -0.04 -1.60 25.42
N SER A 341 0.74 -0.52 25.35
CA SER A 341 2.16 -0.53 25.73
C SER A 341 2.39 -0.70 27.24
N LYS A 342 1.39 -0.39 28.09
CA LYS A 342 1.47 -0.50 29.55
C LYS A 342 1.17 -1.91 30.02
N SER A 343 0.04 -2.46 29.58
CA SER A 343 -0.37 -3.84 29.94
C SER A 343 0.35 -4.90 29.10
N ARG A 344 0.92 -4.51 27.95
CA ARG A 344 1.53 -5.40 26.96
C ARG A 344 0.54 -6.47 26.47
N THR A 345 -0.69 -6.06 26.20
CA THR A 345 -1.75 -6.93 25.69
C THR A 345 -2.17 -6.49 24.29
N ALA A 346 -2.56 -7.45 23.46
CA ALA A 346 -3.03 -7.21 22.12
C ALA A 346 -4.57 -7.32 22.04
N THR A 347 -5.17 -6.47 21.20
CA THR A 347 -6.60 -6.50 20.88
C THR A 347 -6.76 -6.49 19.36
N LEU A 348 -7.58 -7.41 18.84
CA LEU A 348 -7.99 -7.39 17.43
C LEU A 348 -9.03 -6.29 17.23
N THR A 349 -8.79 -5.44 16.24
CA THR A 349 -9.63 -4.25 15.99
C THR A 349 -10.83 -4.54 15.07
N PRO A 350 -11.79 -3.65 14.95
CA PRO A 350 -12.86 -3.79 13.95
C PRO A 350 -12.34 -3.90 12.52
N GLU A 351 -11.23 -3.23 12.18
CA GLU A 351 -10.57 -3.36 10.88
C GLU A 351 -10.03 -4.78 10.64
N TYR A 352 -9.52 -5.45 11.69
CA TYR A 352 -9.12 -6.85 11.60
C TYR A 352 -10.26 -7.74 11.12
N TYR A 353 -11.44 -7.57 11.71
CA TYR A 353 -12.61 -8.36 11.35
C TYR A 353 -13.15 -7.99 9.97
N ALA A 354 -13.10 -6.71 9.59
CA ALA A 354 -13.47 -6.28 8.24
C ALA A 354 -12.57 -6.95 7.19
N VAL A 355 -11.24 -6.92 7.39
CA VAL A 355 -10.29 -7.58 6.50
C VAL A 355 -10.52 -9.09 6.46
N ARG A 356 -10.76 -9.73 7.61
CA ARG A 356 -11.00 -11.18 7.70
C ARG A 356 -12.17 -11.64 6.84
N HIS A 357 -13.26 -10.88 6.77
CA HIS A 357 -14.41 -11.20 5.92
C HIS A 357 -14.07 -11.33 4.44
N TYR A 358 -13.01 -10.67 3.99
CA TYR A 358 -12.51 -10.80 2.62
C TYR A 358 -11.36 -11.80 2.53
N SER A 359 -10.30 -11.61 3.29
CA SER A 359 -9.04 -12.35 3.15
C SER A 359 -9.18 -13.86 3.41
N GLN A 360 -10.07 -14.24 4.32
CA GLN A 360 -10.31 -15.64 4.66
C GLN A 360 -11.07 -16.40 3.55
N PHE A 361 -11.93 -15.70 2.79
CA PHE A 361 -12.88 -16.33 1.86
C PHE A 361 -12.59 -16.02 0.39
N VAL A 362 -11.90 -14.93 0.11
CA VAL A 362 -11.48 -14.55 -1.25
C VAL A 362 -10.08 -15.09 -1.48
N THR A 363 -10.01 -16.34 -1.93
CA THR A 363 -8.73 -17.01 -2.20
C THR A 363 -8.12 -16.56 -3.54
N PRO A 364 -6.79 -16.67 -3.72
CA PRO A 364 -6.14 -16.39 -5.00
C PRO A 364 -6.82 -17.13 -6.16
N GLY A 365 -7.04 -16.42 -7.27
CA GLY A 365 -7.77 -16.93 -8.44
C GLY A 365 -9.29 -16.76 -8.39
N SER A 366 -9.85 -16.25 -7.28
CA SER A 366 -11.27 -15.88 -7.21
C SER A 366 -11.61 -14.76 -8.18
N ARG A 367 -12.87 -14.72 -8.65
CA ARG A 367 -13.38 -13.69 -9.57
C ARG A 367 -14.57 -12.97 -8.99
N VAL A 368 -14.55 -11.65 -9.02
CA VAL A 368 -15.72 -10.83 -8.69
C VAL A 368 -16.79 -11.04 -9.77
N ILE A 369 -17.97 -11.47 -9.38
CA ILE A 369 -19.09 -11.73 -10.29
C ILE A 369 -20.28 -10.79 -10.07
N ALA A 370 -20.38 -10.14 -8.89
CA ALA A 370 -21.34 -9.09 -8.63
C ALA A 370 -20.78 -8.11 -7.60
N TYR A 371 -21.18 -6.84 -7.73
CA TYR A 371 -20.73 -5.76 -6.88
C TYR A 371 -21.86 -4.74 -6.65
N LYS A 372 -22.03 -4.34 -5.40
CA LYS A 372 -22.88 -3.21 -4.99
C LYS A 372 -22.07 -2.31 -4.07
N PRO A 373 -21.89 -1.01 -4.39
CA PRO A 373 -21.14 -0.08 -3.56
C PRO A 373 -21.86 0.26 -2.25
N SER A 374 -21.12 0.66 -1.23
CA SER A 374 -21.66 1.09 0.07
C SER A 374 -22.48 2.37 -0.01
N THR A 375 -22.26 3.20 -1.02
CA THR A 375 -23.02 4.43 -1.27
C THR A 375 -24.48 4.18 -1.62
N GLU A 376 -24.81 2.99 -2.12
CA GLU A 376 -26.16 2.57 -2.42
C GLU A 376 -26.85 1.98 -1.17
N GLY A 377 -27.38 2.85 -0.32
CA GLY A 377 -28.13 2.45 0.89
C GLY A 377 -27.24 1.91 2.00
N ARG A 378 -25.94 2.18 2.00
CA ARG A 378 -24.95 1.78 3.02
C ARG A 378 -24.94 0.26 3.29
N THR A 379 -25.23 -0.53 2.25
CA THR A 379 -25.23 -1.99 2.28
C THR A 379 -24.35 -2.53 1.15
N PRO A 380 -23.01 -2.47 1.31
CA PRO A 380 -22.10 -2.99 0.30
C PRO A 380 -22.26 -4.50 0.16
N VAL A 381 -22.16 -4.99 -1.07
CA VAL A 381 -22.16 -6.41 -1.37
C VAL A 381 -21.11 -6.71 -2.42
N LEU A 382 -20.30 -7.72 -2.17
CA LEU A 382 -19.39 -8.32 -3.13
C LEU A 382 -19.73 -9.81 -3.26
N VAL A 383 -19.87 -10.29 -4.48
CA VAL A 383 -20.03 -11.72 -4.75
C VAL A 383 -18.82 -12.19 -5.57
N VAL A 384 -18.14 -13.20 -5.07
CA VAL A 384 -17.00 -13.81 -5.77
C VAL A 384 -17.28 -15.28 -6.08
N GLU A 385 -16.69 -15.74 -7.17
CA GLU A 385 -16.58 -17.15 -7.50
C GLU A 385 -15.14 -17.60 -7.21
N THR A 386 -14.98 -18.59 -6.33
CA THR A 386 -13.67 -19.18 -6.02
C THR A 386 -13.16 -20.06 -7.17
N PRO A 387 -11.87 -20.45 -7.18
CA PRO A 387 -11.34 -21.41 -8.15
C PRO A 387 -12.13 -22.74 -8.17
N GLU A 388 -12.65 -23.18 -7.03
CA GLU A 388 -13.48 -24.38 -6.86
C GLU A 388 -14.94 -24.18 -7.33
N LYS A 389 -15.25 -23.04 -7.95
CA LYS A 389 -16.58 -22.66 -8.44
C LYS A 389 -17.64 -22.41 -7.36
N LYS A 390 -17.26 -22.31 -6.12
CA LYS A 390 -18.15 -21.90 -5.04
C LYS A 390 -18.41 -20.39 -5.09
N LYS A 391 -19.63 -20.00 -4.67
CA LYS A 391 -19.99 -18.59 -4.54
C LYS A 391 -19.80 -18.17 -3.09
N VAL A 392 -19.16 -17.02 -2.91
CA VAL A 392 -19.03 -16.35 -1.63
C VAL A 392 -19.67 -14.99 -1.74
N VAL A 393 -20.61 -14.69 -0.84
CA VAL A 393 -21.29 -13.40 -0.70
C VAL A 393 -20.74 -12.70 0.52
N ILE A 394 -20.12 -11.54 0.35
CA ILE A 394 -19.61 -10.70 1.43
C ILE A 394 -20.49 -9.45 1.46
N ALA A 395 -21.16 -9.19 2.58
CA ALA A 395 -22.14 -8.11 2.70
C ALA A 395 -21.99 -7.37 4.03
N GLY A 396 -22.05 -6.04 3.98
CA GLY A 396 -22.09 -5.17 5.16
C GLY A 396 -23.43 -4.46 5.30
N ASN A 397 -23.78 -4.10 6.52
CA ASN A 397 -24.85 -3.16 6.81
C ASN A 397 -24.34 -2.06 7.75
N PHE A 398 -24.25 -0.83 7.24
CA PHE A 398 -23.78 0.34 7.99
C PHE A 398 -24.92 1.25 8.46
N ASN A 399 -26.17 0.74 8.42
CA ASN A 399 -27.35 1.45 8.90
C ASN A 399 -27.65 1.06 10.33
N ASP A 400 -28.40 1.94 11.03
CA ASP A 400 -28.91 1.71 12.39
C ASP A 400 -30.09 0.70 12.43
N GLU A 401 -30.57 0.26 11.26
CA GLU A 401 -31.66 -0.69 11.10
C GLU A 401 -31.23 -1.94 10.34
N ALA A 402 -31.88 -3.06 10.59
CA ALA A 402 -31.69 -4.28 9.81
C ALA A 402 -32.07 -4.04 8.34
N LYS A 403 -31.32 -4.62 7.42
CA LYS A 403 -31.58 -4.52 5.97
C LYS A 403 -31.73 -5.88 5.34
N LYS A 404 -32.80 -6.04 4.55
CA LYS A 404 -32.96 -7.24 3.72
C LYS A 404 -32.24 -7.06 2.38
N VAL A 405 -31.42 -8.02 2.04
CA VAL A 405 -30.66 -8.07 0.78
C VAL A 405 -31.00 -9.38 0.07
N THR A 406 -31.31 -9.28 -1.21
CA THR A 406 -31.51 -10.45 -2.07
C THR A 406 -30.39 -10.52 -3.09
N VAL A 407 -29.64 -11.62 -3.08
CA VAL A 407 -28.59 -11.90 -4.05
C VAL A 407 -29.09 -13.01 -5.00
N LYS A 408 -29.13 -12.72 -6.29
CA LYS A 408 -29.46 -13.72 -7.32
C LYS A 408 -28.20 -14.48 -7.70
N LEU A 409 -28.19 -15.78 -7.46
CA LEU A 409 -27.10 -16.70 -7.80
C LEU A 409 -27.61 -17.72 -8.83
N ARG A 410 -27.46 -17.41 -10.13
CA ARG A 410 -28.05 -18.18 -11.25
C ARG A 410 -29.58 -18.28 -11.09
N ASP A 411 -30.11 -19.49 -10.86
CA ASP A 411 -31.54 -19.77 -10.71
C ASP A 411 -32.01 -19.77 -9.23
N ARG A 412 -31.12 -19.43 -8.30
CA ARG A 412 -31.40 -19.38 -6.88
C ARG A 412 -31.35 -17.95 -6.36
N TYR A 413 -32.07 -17.70 -5.29
CA TYR A 413 -32.07 -16.43 -4.56
C TYR A 413 -31.60 -16.68 -3.13
N LEU A 414 -30.59 -15.93 -2.71
CA LEU A 414 -30.18 -15.85 -1.32
C LEU A 414 -30.84 -14.61 -0.71
N ASN A 415 -31.82 -14.82 0.16
CA ASN A 415 -32.46 -13.76 0.93
C ASN A 415 -31.84 -13.72 2.32
N ILE A 416 -31.22 -12.60 2.66
CA ILE A 416 -30.52 -12.40 3.93
C ILE A 416 -31.02 -11.16 4.63
N GLU A 417 -31.08 -11.21 5.95
CA GLU A 417 -31.31 -10.05 6.80
C GLU A 417 -30.01 -9.71 7.52
N LEU A 418 -29.45 -8.55 7.17
CA LEU A 418 -28.23 -8.03 7.74
C LEU A 418 -28.58 -7.19 8.96
N GLN A 419 -28.04 -7.55 10.12
CA GLN A 419 -28.23 -6.79 11.35
C GLN A 419 -27.57 -5.41 11.24
N PRO A 420 -28.00 -4.40 12.03
CA PRO A 420 -27.35 -3.10 12.08
C PRO A 420 -25.85 -3.23 12.37
N HIS A 421 -25.03 -2.38 11.70
CA HIS A 421 -23.59 -2.30 11.92
C HIS A 421 -22.88 -3.66 11.90
N SER A 422 -23.12 -4.47 10.85
CA SER A 422 -22.61 -5.84 10.75
C SER A 422 -21.82 -6.11 9.49
N PHE A 423 -20.85 -7.01 9.60
CA PHE A 423 -20.14 -7.64 8.49
C PHE A 423 -20.56 -9.11 8.39
N ASN A 424 -20.79 -9.60 7.19
CA ASN A 424 -21.35 -10.92 6.97
C ASN A 424 -20.70 -11.59 5.76
N THR A 425 -20.43 -12.89 5.89
CA THR A 425 -19.97 -13.72 4.77
C THR A 425 -20.80 -14.98 4.69
N PHE A 426 -21.24 -15.32 3.50
CA PHE A 426 -22.03 -16.51 3.19
C PHE A 426 -21.32 -17.28 2.11
N GLU A 427 -21.03 -18.56 2.37
CA GLU A 427 -20.38 -19.47 1.44
C GLU A 427 -21.35 -20.53 0.95
N GLU A 428 -21.32 -20.79 -0.36
CA GLU A 428 -22.08 -21.89 -0.96
C GLU A 428 -21.51 -23.23 -0.47
N LYS A 429 -22.36 -24.10 0.05
CA LYS A 429 -21.97 -25.43 0.52
C LYS A 429 -21.71 -26.42 -0.62
#